data_888da2d27e8aab6f3cbe887d77345584
#
_entry.id   888da2d27e8aab6f3cbe887d77345584
#
_cell.length_a   1.000
_cell.length_b   1.000
_cell.length_c   1.000
_cell.angle_alpha   90.00
_cell.angle_beta   90.00
_cell.angle_gamma   90.00
#
_symmetry.space_group_name_H-M   'P 1'
#
loop_
_entity.id
_entity.type
_entity.pdbx_description
1 polymer ?
#
loop_
_entity_poly.entity_id
_entity_poly.type
_entity_poly.pdbx_seq_one_letter_code
_entity_poly.pdbx_strand_id
1 'polypeptide(L)' 'MDIHSQVQQALDEVRPALQVDGGDVELVEVVGSTARVRLTGDCRDCPARQQTLKNIVLRAVQEHAPTIQDVVEA' A
#
# COMPACT_ATOMS: atom_id res chain seq x y z
N MET A 1 15.44 1.23 -11.69
CA MET A 1 14.88 0.47 -10.55
C MET A 1 13.74 -0.39 -11.03
N ASP A 2 13.58 -1.56 -10.46
CA ASP A 2 12.47 -2.41 -10.84
C ASP A 2 11.17 -1.95 -10.19
N ILE A 3 10.06 -2.47 -10.69
CA ILE A 3 8.74 -2.06 -10.21
C ILE A 3 8.54 -2.40 -8.72
N HIS A 4 9.10 -3.51 -8.29
CA HIS A 4 8.98 -3.95 -6.90
C HIS A 4 9.63 -2.93 -5.95
N SER A 5 10.82 -2.46 -6.30
CA SER A 5 11.51 -1.43 -5.50
C SER A 5 10.75 -0.10 -5.48
N GLN A 6 10.16 0.28 -6.61
CA GLN A 6 9.38 1.51 -6.69
C GLN A 6 8.15 1.44 -5.79
N VAL A 7 7.45 0.31 -5.82
CA VAL A 7 6.28 0.10 -4.96
C VAL A 7 6.70 0.08 -3.49
N GLN A 8 7.81 -0.59 -3.18
CA GLN A 8 8.30 -0.65 -1.80
C GLN A 8 8.62 0.75 -1.25
N GLN A 9 9.23 1.59 -2.07
CA GLN A 9 9.51 2.97 -1.65
C GLN A 9 8.24 3.75 -1.36
N ALA A 10 7.21 3.54 -2.18
CA ALA A 10 5.92 4.19 -1.96
C ALA A 10 5.30 3.75 -0.63
N LEU A 11 5.35 2.46 -0.35
CA LEU A 11 4.83 1.93 0.90
C LEU A 11 5.61 2.47 2.10
N ASP A 12 6.93 2.56 1.98
CA ASP A 12 7.77 3.10 3.06
C ASP A 12 7.41 4.54 3.40
N GLU A 13 6.94 5.31 2.43
CA GLU A 13 6.51 6.69 2.67
C GLU A 13 5.20 6.78 3.45
N VAL A 14 4.29 5.83 3.24
CA VAL A 14 2.99 5.87 3.92
C VAL A 14 3.00 5.14 5.26
N ARG A 15 3.99 4.30 5.51
CA ARG A 15 4.06 3.51 6.74
C ARG A 15 4.03 4.37 8.01
N PRO A 16 4.81 5.47 8.11
CA PRO A 16 4.76 6.29 9.32
C PRO A 16 3.36 6.81 9.64
N ALA A 17 2.60 7.22 8.61
CA ALA A 17 1.23 7.68 8.81
C ALA A 17 0.32 6.57 9.30
N LEU A 18 0.50 5.35 8.79
CA LEU A 18 -0.29 4.21 9.22
C LEU A 18 0.08 3.80 10.66
N GLN A 19 1.35 3.86 10.99
CA GLN A 19 1.84 3.46 12.31
C GLN A 19 1.31 4.37 13.42
N VAL A 20 1.06 5.64 13.12
CA VAL A 20 0.45 6.57 14.07
C VAL A 20 -0.92 6.06 14.54
N ASP A 21 -1.65 5.42 13.64
CA ASP A 21 -2.97 4.85 13.94
C ASP A 21 -2.91 3.40 14.40
N GLY A 22 -1.71 2.88 14.65
CA GLY A 22 -1.56 1.51 15.12
C GLY A 22 -1.56 0.46 14.02
N GLY A 23 -1.46 0.88 12.76
CA GLY A 23 -1.45 -0.04 11.63
C GLY A 23 -0.13 -0.02 10.87
N ASP A 24 -0.05 -0.82 9.84
CA ASP A 24 1.09 -0.85 8.94
C ASP A 24 0.67 -1.50 7.63
N VAL A 25 1.57 -1.44 6.64
CA VAL A 25 1.35 -2.06 5.35
C VAL A 25 2.66 -2.69 4.88
N GLU A 26 2.57 -3.85 4.24
CA GLU A 26 3.74 -4.49 3.63
C GLU A 26 3.40 -4.98 2.23
N LEU A 27 4.40 -5.00 1.37
CA LEU A 27 4.26 -5.49 0.01
C LEU A 27 4.35 -7.02 0.01
N VAL A 28 3.35 -7.66 -0.57
CA VAL A 28 3.33 -9.10 -0.73
C VAL A 28 3.92 -9.47 -2.08
N GLU A 29 3.36 -8.89 -3.16
CA GLU A 29 3.88 -9.14 -4.52
C GLU A 29 3.33 -8.10 -5.47
N VAL A 30 3.91 -8.06 -6.67
CA VAL A 30 3.39 -7.25 -7.77
C VAL A 30 3.05 -8.19 -8.91
N VAL A 31 1.81 -8.14 -9.38
CA VAL A 31 1.33 -8.98 -10.47
C VAL A 31 0.79 -8.08 -11.57
N GLY A 32 1.46 -8.05 -12.70
CA GLY A 32 1.08 -7.17 -13.81
C GLY A 32 1.10 -5.70 -13.38
N SER A 33 -0.04 -5.05 -13.44
CA SER A 33 -0.20 -3.65 -13.03
C SER A 33 -0.87 -3.52 -11.66
N THR A 34 -0.93 -4.60 -10.89
CA THR A 34 -1.57 -4.63 -9.57
C THR A 34 -0.52 -4.93 -8.49
N ALA A 35 -0.51 -4.11 -7.44
CA ALA A 35 0.32 -4.36 -6.27
C ALA A 35 -0.53 -5.04 -5.21
N ARG A 36 -0.06 -6.17 -4.69
CA ARG A 36 -0.73 -6.88 -3.61
C ARG A 36 -0.03 -6.56 -2.31
N VAL A 37 -0.79 -6.02 -1.37
CA VAL A 37 -0.26 -5.56 -0.09
C VAL A 37 -1.05 -6.21 1.04
N ARG A 38 -0.45 -6.22 2.22
CA ARG A 38 -1.12 -6.69 3.43
C ARG A 38 -1.18 -5.55 4.43
N LEU A 39 -2.37 -5.24 4.91
CA LEU A 39 -2.55 -4.30 6.00
C LEU A 39 -2.50 -5.07 7.31
N THR A 40 -1.80 -4.52 8.30
CA THR A 40 -1.63 -5.15 9.60
C THR A 40 -2.03 -4.17 10.71
N GLY A 41 -2.16 -4.69 11.92
CA GLY A 41 -2.54 -3.88 13.08
C GLY A 41 -4.02 -3.51 13.06
N ASP A 42 -4.34 -2.37 13.64
CA ASP A 42 -5.72 -1.93 13.79
C ASP A 42 -6.42 -1.66 12.46
N CYS A 43 -5.66 -1.46 11.40
CA CYS A 43 -6.22 -1.21 10.07
C CYS A 43 -7.00 -2.40 9.53
N ARG A 44 -6.73 -3.61 10.02
CA ARG A 44 -7.40 -4.83 9.56
C ARG A 44 -8.88 -4.89 9.91
N ASP A 45 -9.25 -4.29 11.02
CA ASP A 45 -10.55 -4.54 11.64
C ASP A 45 -11.58 -3.47 11.34
N CYS A 46 -11.21 -2.46 10.55
CA CYS A 46 -12.11 -1.35 10.24
C CYS A 46 -12.29 -1.21 8.72
N PRO A 47 -13.39 -1.71 8.15
CA PRO A 47 -13.58 -1.67 6.68
C PRO A 47 -13.51 -0.27 6.08
N ALA A 48 -14.09 0.73 6.75
CA ALA A 48 -14.07 2.10 6.25
C ALA A 48 -12.64 2.66 6.24
N ARG A 49 -11.89 2.37 7.31
CA ARG A 49 -10.50 2.80 7.41
C ARG A 49 -9.62 2.09 6.38
N GLN A 50 -9.86 0.80 6.16
CA GLN A 50 -9.12 0.04 5.16
C GLN A 50 -9.28 0.65 3.78
N GLN A 51 -10.48 1.07 3.41
CA GLN A 51 -10.71 1.68 2.12
C GLN A 51 -9.98 3.02 1.99
N THR A 52 -10.01 3.83 3.03
CA THR A 52 -9.28 5.10 3.05
C THR A 52 -7.78 4.88 2.92
N LEU A 53 -7.25 3.93 3.68
CA LEU A 53 -5.83 3.60 3.64
C LEU A 53 -5.43 3.03 2.28
N LYS A 54 -6.28 2.21 1.69
CA LYS A 54 -6.03 1.68 0.35
C LYS A 54 -5.90 2.81 -0.66
N ASN A 55 -6.75 3.83 -0.58
CA ASN A 55 -6.69 4.97 -1.48
C ASN A 55 -5.39 5.75 -1.29
N ILE A 56 -4.94 5.94 -0.05
CA ILE A 56 -3.68 6.62 0.25
C ILE A 56 -2.51 5.82 -0.31
N VAL A 57 -2.51 4.51 -0.10
CA VAL A 57 -1.45 3.63 -0.58
C VAL A 57 -1.42 3.63 -2.11
N LEU A 58 -2.59 3.54 -2.74
CA LEU A 58 -2.68 3.54 -4.20
C LEU A 58 -2.10 4.83 -4.78
N ARG A 59 -2.45 5.97 -4.18
CA ARG A 59 -1.94 7.26 -4.63
C ARG A 59 -0.42 7.32 -4.55
N ALA A 60 0.16 6.92 -3.41
CA ALA A 60 1.59 6.91 -3.24
C ALA A 60 2.27 5.95 -4.23
N VAL A 61 1.71 4.77 -4.41
CA VAL A 61 2.24 3.79 -5.35
C VAL A 61 2.23 4.36 -6.77
N GLN A 62 1.14 5.03 -7.17
CA GLN A 62 1.06 5.60 -8.52
C GLN A 62 2.06 6.73 -8.73
N GLU A 63 2.40 7.48 -7.69
CA GLU A 63 3.40 8.52 -7.80
C GLU A 63 4.79 7.95 -8.04
N HIS A 64 5.11 6.82 -7.43
CA HIS A 64 6.41 6.18 -7.57
C HIS A 64 6.45 5.18 -8.72
N ALA A 65 5.33 4.54 -9.01
CA ALA A 65 5.23 3.51 -10.04
C ALA A 65 3.96 3.73 -10.86
N PRO A 66 3.99 4.66 -11.83
CA PRO A 66 2.78 5.01 -12.60
C PRO A 66 2.18 3.86 -13.39
N THR A 67 2.95 2.80 -13.62
CA THR A 67 2.44 1.61 -14.32
C THR A 67 1.50 0.79 -13.45
N ILE A 68 1.53 0.96 -12.14
CA ILE A 68 0.58 0.29 -11.25
C ILE A 68 -0.75 1.00 -11.33
N GLN A 69 -1.80 0.25 -11.65
CA GLN A 69 -3.15 0.79 -11.80
C GLN A 69 -4.04 0.50 -10.62
N ASP A 70 -3.69 -0.50 -9.80
CA ASP A 70 -4.52 -0.86 -8.66
C ASP A 70 -3.66 -1.45 -7.54
N VAL A 71 -4.21 -1.41 -6.34
CA VAL A 71 -3.64 -2.00 -5.15
C VAL A 71 -4.73 -2.85 -4.51
N VAL A 72 -4.41 -4.10 -4.23
CA VAL A 72 -5.37 -5.02 -3.62
C VAL A 72 -4.78 -5.59 -2.33
N GLU A 73 -5.64 -5.92 -1.41
CA GLU A 73 -5.23 -6.56 -0.17
C GLU A 73 -5.05 -8.07 -0.40
N ALA A 74 -3.92 -8.55 0.04
CA ALA A 74 -3.61 -9.98 -0.10
C ALA A 74 -4.30 -10.82 0.96
#